data_3dac2d5f0ed29c8cfa54499449fd7fb1
#
_entry.id   3dac2d5f0ed29c8cfa54499449fd7fb1
#
_cell.length_a   1.000
_cell.length_b   1.000
_cell.length_c   1.000
_cell.angle_alpha   90.00
_cell.angle_beta   90.00
_cell.angle_gamma   90.00
#
_symmetry.space_group_name_H-M   'P 1'
#
loop_
_entity.id
_entity.type
_entity.pdbx_description
1 polymer ?
#
loop_
_entity_poly.entity_id
_entity_poly.type
_entity_poly.pdbx_seq_one_letter_code
_entity_poly.pdbx_strand_id
1 'polypeptide(L)'
;DLHSFPTRRSSDLWQTSAEQMFAVTKEIDQGAGVLYIYGNYGGDILNFDMAAEMADFEADIRVESVVAGDDVASGERLAEGKKNTRRGVAGIFFVYKCAGAAAAKLKSLDEVKAVAEKVCANVRTMGVALSPCIVPRVGHPSFELAEDELEIGMGIHGEPGTRRGKMIAADEIAAEMMSKILPDLPYAQGDEVAVLVNGLGGTPLEEQYVVYRQIDKILKEKGIRVFHSYVGEYATSMEMAGFSISLLKVDAELKELLSAPADTPFFKQNQL
;
A
#
# COMPACT_ATOMS: atom_id res chain seq x y z
N ASP A 1 -12.05 29.02 27.65
CA ASP A 1 -12.68 28.19 26.63
C ASP A 1 -11.99 26.82 26.51
N LEU A 2 -12.53 25.86 27.27
CA LEU A 2 -11.98 24.50 27.41
C LEU A 2 -12.59 23.50 26.38
N HIS A 3 -12.99 23.94 25.19
CA HIS A 3 -13.77 23.10 24.27
C HIS A 3 -13.26 23.04 22.82
N SER A 4 -11.95 23.05 22.61
CA SER A 4 -11.41 22.63 21.33
C SER A 4 -10.44 21.48 21.49
N PHE A 5 -10.95 20.31 21.88
CA PHE A 5 -10.25 19.08 21.52
C PHE A 5 -10.34 18.94 20.00
N PRO A 6 -9.22 18.82 19.28
CA PRO A 6 -9.29 18.51 17.88
C PRO A 6 -10.07 17.19 17.74
N THR A 7 -11.12 17.22 16.94
CA THR A 7 -11.86 16.01 16.56
C THR A 7 -10.84 15.06 15.97
N ARG A 8 -10.47 14.01 16.70
CA ARG A 8 -9.59 12.95 16.20
C ARG A 8 -10.26 12.37 14.96
N ARG A 9 -9.59 12.42 13.83
CA ARG A 9 -10.05 11.75 12.61
C ARG A 9 -10.15 10.26 12.89
N SER A 10 -11.04 9.55 12.19
CA SER A 10 -11.18 8.09 12.35
C SER A 10 -9.86 7.35 12.17
N SER A 11 -8.96 7.85 11.32
CA SER A 11 -7.58 7.37 11.17
C SER A 11 -6.76 7.41 12.46
N ASP A 12 -7.00 8.35 13.37
CA ASP A 12 -6.26 8.48 14.63
C ASP A 12 -6.55 7.35 15.63
N LEU A 13 -7.59 6.57 15.38
CA LEU A 13 -7.99 5.45 16.23
C LEU A 13 -7.20 4.16 15.95
N TRP A 14 -6.47 4.11 14.85
CA TRP A 14 -5.72 2.94 14.39
C TRP A 14 -4.22 3.10 14.51
N GLN A 15 -3.75 4.30 14.86
CA GLN A 15 -2.34 4.59 14.92
C GLN A 15 -1.68 3.98 16.15
N THR A 16 -0.59 3.26 15.92
CA THR A 16 0.32 2.80 16.97
C THR A 16 1.02 4.01 17.58
N SER A 17 1.16 4.07 18.90
CA SER A 17 1.88 5.17 19.55
C SER A 17 3.41 5.07 19.34
N ALA A 18 4.11 6.19 19.46
CA ALA A 18 5.57 6.21 19.37
C ALA A 18 6.24 5.27 20.40
N GLU A 19 5.68 5.18 21.62
CA GLU A 19 6.21 4.29 22.67
C GLU A 19 6.08 2.81 22.30
N GLN A 20 4.96 2.43 21.64
CA GLN A 20 4.77 1.05 21.17
C GLN A 20 5.74 0.73 20.03
N MET A 21 5.93 1.65 19.08
CA MET A 21 6.90 1.52 18.00
C MET A 21 8.32 1.39 18.56
N PHE A 22 8.70 2.25 19.51
CA PHE A 22 10.01 2.20 20.16
C PHE A 22 10.21 0.89 20.93
N ALA A 23 9.19 0.40 21.65
CA ALA A 23 9.28 -0.89 22.34
C ALA A 23 9.59 -2.04 21.37
N VAL A 24 8.88 -2.11 20.24
CA VAL A 24 9.13 -3.10 19.18
C VAL A 24 10.51 -2.92 18.57
N THR A 25 10.96 -1.69 18.35
CA THR A 25 12.29 -1.38 17.80
C THR A 25 13.40 -1.99 18.65
N LYS A 26 13.32 -1.87 19.97
CA LYS A 26 14.27 -2.48 20.89
C LYS A 26 14.26 -4.01 20.86
N GLU A 27 13.09 -4.61 20.67
CA GLU A 27 12.95 -6.07 20.60
C GLU A 27 13.52 -6.67 19.31
N ILE A 28 13.39 -5.95 18.19
CA ILE A 28 13.82 -6.48 16.88
C ILE A 28 15.23 -6.10 16.48
N ASP A 29 15.82 -5.07 17.08
CA ASP A 29 17.20 -4.68 16.76
C ASP A 29 18.20 -5.76 17.20
N GLN A 30 19.10 -6.10 16.27
CA GLN A 30 20.19 -7.05 16.49
C GLN A 30 21.56 -6.37 16.26
N GLY A 31 21.61 -5.03 16.36
CA GLY A 31 22.81 -4.23 16.16
C GLY A 31 23.10 -3.83 14.72
N ALA A 32 22.19 -4.15 13.78
CA ALA A 32 22.30 -3.71 12.38
C ALA A 32 21.47 -2.45 12.08
N GLY A 33 20.67 -2.02 13.05
CA GLY A 33 19.68 -0.96 12.92
C GLY A 33 18.33 -1.45 12.39
N VAL A 34 17.36 -0.57 12.38
CA VAL A 34 15.96 -0.88 12.05
C VAL A 34 15.45 -0.01 10.91
N LEU A 35 14.75 -0.60 9.93
CA LEU A 35 14.07 0.11 8.86
C LEU A 35 12.58 0.21 9.16
N TYR A 36 12.07 1.42 9.30
CA TYR A 36 10.64 1.70 9.32
C TYR A 36 10.09 1.83 7.91
N ILE A 37 9.01 1.11 7.61
CA ILE A 37 8.29 1.21 6.34
C ILE A 37 6.82 1.43 6.68
N TYR A 38 6.26 2.57 6.25
CA TYR A 38 4.88 2.95 6.56
C TYR A 38 4.26 3.82 5.47
N GLY A 39 2.94 3.97 5.50
CA GLY A 39 2.21 4.82 4.56
C GLY A 39 2.35 6.31 4.84
N ASN A 40 2.22 7.14 3.82
CA ASN A 40 2.35 8.59 3.93
C ASN A 40 1.08 9.22 4.54
N TYR A 41 0.92 9.06 5.85
CA TYR A 41 -0.13 9.68 6.65
C TYR A 41 0.49 10.53 7.76
N GLY A 42 -0.07 11.73 7.99
CA GLY A 42 0.56 12.70 8.90
C GLY A 42 0.74 12.21 10.34
N GLY A 43 -0.19 11.40 10.84
CA GLY A 43 -0.07 10.82 12.17
C GLY A 43 0.98 9.71 12.25
N ASP A 44 1.08 8.86 11.22
CA ASP A 44 2.12 7.83 11.14
C ASP A 44 3.51 8.47 11.08
N ILE A 45 3.69 9.45 10.21
CA ILE A 45 4.96 10.19 10.10
C ILE A 45 5.38 10.72 11.47
N LEU A 46 4.48 11.42 12.18
CA LEU A 46 4.79 11.99 13.50
C LEU A 46 5.19 10.91 14.51
N ASN A 47 4.42 9.81 14.59
CA ASN A 47 4.69 8.76 15.57
C ASN A 47 5.96 7.96 15.25
N PHE A 48 6.23 7.67 13.97
CA PHE A 48 7.46 6.99 13.56
C PHE A 48 8.70 7.87 13.73
N ASP A 49 8.60 9.17 13.43
CA ASP A 49 9.70 10.12 13.66
C ASP A 49 10.03 10.21 15.17
N MET A 50 9.00 10.35 16.04
CA MET A 50 9.20 10.33 17.49
C MET A 50 9.81 9.02 17.98
N ALA A 51 9.37 7.87 17.47
CA ALA A 51 9.92 6.57 17.85
C ALA A 51 11.37 6.41 17.39
N ALA A 52 11.74 6.94 16.24
CA ALA A 52 13.12 6.95 15.74
C ALA A 52 14.02 7.83 16.61
N GLU A 53 13.56 9.01 17.02
CA GLU A 53 14.29 9.89 17.96
C GLU A 53 14.50 9.20 19.33
N MET A 54 13.47 8.51 19.86
CA MET A 54 13.57 7.74 21.10
C MET A 54 14.58 6.58 20.95
N ALA A 55 14.59 5.89 19.80
CA ALA A 55 15.50 4.79 19.55
C ALA A 55 16.98 5.23 19.51
N ASP A 56 17.27 6.36 18.87
CA ASP A 56 18.60 6.96 18.83
C ASP A 56 19.03 7.44 20.22
N PHE A 57 18.18 8.23 20.89
CA PHE A 57 18.55 8.91 22.14
C PHE A 57 18.61 7.96 23.35
N GLU A 58 17.67 7.01 23.47
CA GLU A 58 17.53 6.16 24.66
C GLU A 58 18.21 4.80 24.52
N ALA A 59 18.42 4.32 23.29
CA ALA A 59 18.88 2.96 23.02
C ALA A 59 20.08 2.86 22.07
N ASP A 60 20.58 3.97 21.51
CA ASP A 60 21.68 3.99 20.53
C ASP A 60 21.39 3.07 19.32
N ILE A 61 20.13 3.01 18.88
CA ILE A 61 19.67 2.21 17.74
C ILE A 61 19.49 3.10 16.52
N ARG A 62 20.26 2.85 15.48
CA ARG A 62 20.09 3.54 14.20
C ARG A 62 18.76 3.13 13.54
N VAL A 63 17.92 4.11 13.24
CA VAL A 63 16.66 3.92 12.52
C VAL A 63 16.69 4.68 11.20
N GLU A 64 16.25 4.02 10.13
CA GLU A 64 15.98 4.64 8.84
C GLU A 64 14.49 4.49 8.51
N SER A 65 13.95 5.41 7.70
CA SER A 65 12.53 5.38 7.32
C SER A 65 12.36 5.40 5.81
N VAL A 66 11.35 4.65 5.34
CA VAL A 66 10.83 4.72 3.96
C VAL A 66 9.32 4.92 4.02
N VAL A 67 8.86 6.02 3.44
CA VAL A 67 7.45 6.42 3.43
C VAL A 67 6.84 6.06 2.08
N ALA A 68 5.92 5.10 2.08
CA ALA A 68 5.22 4.67 0.87
C ALA A 68 4.13 5.67 0.48
N GLY A 69 4.04 5.98 -0.83
CA GLY A 69 3.07 6.92 -1.39
C GLY A 69 2.70 6.50 -2.81
N ASP A 70 2.02 5.36 -2.94
CA ASP A 70 1.74 4.68 -4.19
C ASP A 70 0.38 5.03 -4.82
N ASP A 71 -0.51 5.70 -4.06
CA ASP A 71 -1.88 6.00 -4.49
C ASP A 71 -1.95 7.13 -5.53
N VAL A 72 -2.20 6.76 -6.77
CA VAL A 72 -2.30 7.72 -7.90
C VAL A 72 -3.54 8.62 -7.83
N ALA A 73 -4.54 8.27 -7.02
CA ALA A 73 -5.75 9.05 -6.87
C ALA A 73 -5.59 10.22 -5.88
N SER A 74 -4.59 10.19 -4.99
CA SER A 74 -4.48 11.12 -3.87
C SER A 74 -3.55 12.31 -4.08
N GLY A 75 -2.96 12.45 -5.27
CA GLY A 75 -2.07 13.56 -5.57
C GLY A 75 -1.54 13.53 -6.99
N GLU A 76 -0.97 14.66 -7.41
CA GLU A 76 -0.38 14.79 -8.74
C GLU A 76 0.77 13.81 -8.97
N ARG A 77 1.06 13.52 -10.25
CA ARG A 77 2.23 12.76 -10.65
C ARG A 77 3.50 13.42 -10.09
N LEU A 78 4.36 12.59 -9.51
CA LEU A 78 5.60 13.05 -8.92
C LEU A 78 6.51 13.69 -9.98
N ALA A 79 6.86 14.95 -9.77
CA ALA A 79 7.96 15.57 -10.50
C ALA A 79 9.28 15.26 -9.80
N GLU A 80 10.34 15.13 -10.58
CA GLU A 80 11.68 14.87 -10.04
C GLU A 80 12.08 15.92 -9.00
N GLY A 81 12.57 15.47 -7.84
CA GLY A 81 12.99 16.33 -6.71
C GLY A 81 11.87 16.89 -5.84
N LYS A 82 10.60 16.56 -6.10
CA LYS A 82 9.49 16.96 -5.20
C LYS A 82 9.16 15.87 -4.18
N LYS A 83 8.80 16.28 -2.95
CA LYS A 83 8.32 15.36 -1.91
C LYS A 83 7.03 14.68 -2.36
N ASN A 84 6.95 13.37 -2.18
CA ASN A 84 5.73 12.62 -2.43
C ASN A 84 4.66 12.99 -1.39
N THR A 85 3.51 13.48 -1.83
CA THR A 85 2.37 13.85 -0.99
C THR A 85 1.23 12.84 -1.08
N ARG A 86 1.39 11.77 -1.88
CA ARG A 86 0.38 10.75 -2.09
C ARG A 86 0.25 9.85 -0.87
N ARG A 87 -0.94 9.33 -0.63
CA ARG A 87 -1.21 8.31 0.38
C ARG A 87 -0.44 7.02 0.08
N GLY A 88 -0.02 6.31 1.12
CA GLY A 88 0.44 4.92 1.02
C GLY A 88 -0.74 3.98 1.17
N VAL A 89 -0.91 3.06 0.21
CA VAL A 89 -2.02 2.10 0.19
C VAL A 89 -1.48 0.69 -0.08
N ALA A 90 -2.23 -0.19 -0.73
CA ALA A 90 -1.89 -1.61 -0.84
C ALA A 90 -0.54 -1.91 -1.53
N GLY A 91 0.01 -1.01 -2.33
CA GLY A 91 1.33 -1.19 -2.95
C GLY A 91 2.47 -1.32 -1.96
N ILE A 92 2.29 -0.91 -0.70
CA ILE A 92 3.24 -1.10 0.40
C ILE A 92 3.55 -2.60 0.63
N PHE A 93 2.65 -3.51 0.28
CA PHE A 93 2.88 -4.95 0.30
C PHE A 93 4.16 -5.34 -0.46
N PHE A 94 4.35 -4.78 -1.65
CA PHE A 94 5.57 -5.03 -2.43
C PHE A 94 6.82 -4.48 -1.75
N VAL A 95 6.69 -3.34 -1.05
CA VAL A 95 7.81 -2.75 -0.29
C VAL A 95 8.23 -3.69 0.84
N TYR A 96 7.28 -4.17 1.64
CA TYR A 96 7.55 -5.14 2.71
C TYR A 96 8.15 -6.44 2.17
N LYS A 97 7.60 -6.98 1.07
CA LYS A 97 8.05 -8.24 0.48
C LYS A 97 9.50 -8.16 0.00
N CYS A 98 9.85 -7.10 -0.74
CA CYS A 98 11.19 -6.94 -1.29
C CYS A 98 12.22 -6.55 -0.20
N ALA A 99 11.88 -5.61 0.69
CA ALA A 99 12.76 -5.20 1.79
C ALA A 99 13.01 -6.36 2.75
N GLY A 100 11.98 -7.12 3.13
CA GLY A 100 12.12 -8.31 3.97
C GLY A 100 13.00 -9.39 3.33
N ALA A 101 12.85 -9.62 2.03
CA ALA A 101 13.71 -10.55 1.30
C ALA A 101 15.17 -10.07 1.23
N ALA A 102 15.42 -8.77 1.09
CA ALA A 102 16.75 -8.19 1.12
C ALA A 102 17.39 -8.31 2.51
N ALA A 103 16.62 -8.03 3.57
CA ALA A 103 17.06 -8.20 4.96
C ALA A 103 17.38 -9.67 5.28
N ALA A 104 16.57 -10.63 4.82
CA ALA A 104 16.82 -12.05 4.97
C ALA A 104 18.12 -12.53 4.29
N LYS A 105 18.62 -11.78 3.30
CA LYS A 105 19.93 -11.99 2.65
C LYS A 105 21.08 -11.29 3.40
N LEU A 106 20.84 -10.76 4.59
CA LEU A 106 21.79 -10.05 5.42
C LEU A 106 22.43 -8.83 4.74
N LYS A 107 21.65 -8.13 3.88
CA LYS A 107 22.06 -6.84 3.32
C LYS A 107 22.10 -5.79 4.46
N SER A 108 22.96 -4.79 4.32
CA SER A 108 23.04 -3.67 5.26
C SER A 108 21.73 -2.86 5.29
N LEU A 109 21.52 -2.10 6.36
CA LEU A 109 20.35 -1.23 6.51
C LEU A 109 20.19 -0.29 5.32
N ASP A 110 21.29 0.31 4.82
CA ASP A 110 21.27 1.21 3.67
C ASP A 110 20.90 0.48 2.38
N GLU A 111 21.35 -0.74 2.16
CA GLU A 111 20.98 -1.55 0.99
C GLU A 111 19.49 -1.97 1.04
N VAL A 112 18.99 -2.35 2.24
CA VAL A 112 17.57 -2.69 2.40
C VAL A 112 16.69 -1.45 2.16
N LYS A 113 17.12 -0.29 2.69
CA LYS A 113 16.44 0.99 2.43
C LYS A 113 16.41 1.32 0.94
N ALA A 114 17.53 1.19 0.24
CA ALA A 114 17.59 1.44 -1.21
C ALA A 114 16.65 0.52 -2.01
N VAL A 115 16.51 -0.75 -1.61
CA VAL A 115 15.51 -1.66 -2.21
C VAL A 115 14.09 -1.17 -1.95
N ALA A 116 13.76 -0.77 -0.73
CA ALA A 116 12.44 -0.26 -0.38
C ALA A 116 12.10 1.02 -1.18
N GLU A 117 13.02 1.96 -1.27
CA GLU A 117 12.87 3.19 -2.08
C GLU A 117 12.70 2.88 -3.57
N LYS A 118 13.44 1.90 -4.10
CA LYS A 118 13.30 1.42 -5.48
C LYS A 118 11.91 0.86 -5.75
N VAL A 119 11.33 0.08 -4.83
CA VAL A 119 9.95 -0.41 -4.95
C VAL A 119 8.97 0.77 -4.93
N CYS A 120 9.10 1.71 -3.98
CA CYS A 120 8.25 2.90 -3.91
C CYS A 120 8.28 3.74 -5.20
N ALA A 121 9.43 3.86 -5.85
CA ALA A 121 9.56 4.56 -7.12
C ALA A 121 8.80 3.85 -8.27
N ASN A 122 8.70 2.52 -8.22
CA ASN A 122 8.20 1.68 -9.31
C ASN A 122 6.81 1.08 -9.09
N VAL A 123 6.12 1.37 -7.99
CA VAL A 123 4.77 0.90 -7.68
C VAL A 123 3.74 2.00 -7.85
N ARG A 124 2.56 1.65 -8.40
CA ARG A 124 1.39 2.54 -8.49
C ARG A 124 0.15 1.76 -8.14
N THR A 125 -0.71 2.40 -7.36
CA THR A 125 -1.94 1.80 -6.84
C THR A 125 -3.12 2.73 -7.03
N MET A 126 -4.30 2.16 -7.22
CA MET A 126 -5.58 2.86 -7.16
C MET A 126 -6.63 1.96 -6.52
N GLY A 127 -7.47 2.50 -5.65
CA GLY A 127 -8.56 1.78 -4.99
C GLY A 127 -9.94 2.14 -5.54
N VAL A 128 -10.92 1.30 -5.25
CA VAL A 128 -12.36 1.54 -5.45
C VAL A 128 -13.12 1.00 -4.25
N ALA A 129 -14.08 1.78 -3.73
CA ALA A 129 -15.03 1.31 -2.73
C ALA A 129 -16.40 1.05 -3.37
N LEU A 130 -17.03 -0.05 -2.98
CA LEU A 130 -18.38 -0.49 -3.37
C LEU A 130 -19.35 -0.42 -2.19
N SER A 131 -18.84 -0.36 -0.95
CA SER A 131 -19.58 -0.07 0.27
C SER A 131 -18.67 0.62 1.29
N PRO A 132 -19.21 1.35 2.27
CA PRO A 132 -18.42 1.83 3.40
C PRO A 132 -18.05 0.69 4.35
N CYS A 133 -17.05 0.92 5.20
CA CYS A 133 -16.79 0.09 6.38
C CYS A 133 -17.37 0.71 7.65
N ILE A 134 -17.59 -0.11 8.68
CA ILE A 134 -18.03 0.32 10.00
C ILE A 134 -16.92 0.06 11.01
N VAL A 135 -16.29 1.12 11.49
CA VAL A 135 -15.32 1.01 12.57
C VAL A 135 -16.08 0.62 13.84
N PRO A 136 -15.81 -0.56 14.46
CA PRO A 136 -16.62 -1.08 15.60
C PRO A 136 -16.72 -0.09 16.75
N ARG A 137 -15.69 0.67 17.02
CA ARG A 137 -15.65 1.68 18.09
C ARG A 137 -16.53 2.90 17.80
N VAL A 138 -16.74 3.19 16.52
CA VAL A 138 -17.55 4.34 16.04
C VAL A 138 -19.01 3.91 15.87
N GLY A 139 -19.26 2.70 15.41
CA GLY A 139 -20.58 2.09 15.30
C GLY A 139 -21.47 2.63 14.16
N HIS A 140 -20.91 3.43 13.26
CA HIS A 140 -21.60 3.91 12.04
C HIS A 140 -20.65 3.90 10.84
N PRO A 141 -21.19 3.92 9.60
CA PRO A 141 -20.38 3.93 8.38
C PRO A 141 -19.33 5.05 8.38
N SER A 142 -18.14 4.75 7.85
CA SER A 142 -17.02 5.70 7.74
C SER A 142 -17.27 6.81 6.71
N PHE A 143 -18.13 6.54 5.73
CA PHE A 143 -18.62 7.48 4.72
C PHE A 143 -19.99 7.01 4.22
N GLU A 144 -20.68 7.86 3.46
CA GLU A 144 -21.95 7.51 2.84
C GLU A 144 -21.73 7.10 1.39
N LEU A 145 -22.33 5.99 0.97
CA LEU A 145 -22.37 5.49 -0.40
C LEU A 145 -23.71 4.78 -0.59
N ALA A 146 -24.45 5.11 -1.64
CA ALA A 146 -25.71 4.44 -1.93
C ALA A 146 -25.44 3.00 -2.43
N GLU A 147 -26.40 2.11 -2.29
CA GLU A 147 -26.29 0.67 -2.61
C GLU A 147 -25.93 0.42 -4.09
N ASP A 148 -26.32 1.32 -5.00
CA ASP A 148 -26.04 1.26 -6.44
C ASP A 148 -24.92 2.22 -6.87
N GLU A 149 -24.07 2.66 -5.95
CA GLU A 149 -22.96 3.57 -6.20
C GLU A 149 -21.60 2.92 -5.91
N LEU A 150 -20.58 3.52 -6.52
CA LEU A 150 -19.17 3.22 -6.25
C LEU A 150 -18.36 4.52 -6.14
N GLU A 151 -17.19 4.45 -5.50
CA GLU A 151 -16.26 5.56 -5.43
C GLU A 151 -14.85 5.11 -5.84
N ILE A 152 -14.39 5.59 -7.02
CA ILE A 152 -13.07 5.29 -7.57
C ILE A 152 -12.03 6.25 -6.98
N GLY A 153 -10.86 5.70 -6.60
CA GLY A 153 -9.79 6.45 -5.94
C GLY A 153 -9.96 6.56 -4.44
N MET A 154 -10.86 5.78 -3.83
CA MET A 154 -11.04 5.71 -2.38
C MET A 154 -9.77 5.21 -1.71
N GLY A 155 -9.37 5.86 -0.61
CA GLY A 155 -8.30 5.40 0.26
C GLY A 155 -8.74 4.29 1.20
N ILE A 156 -7.76 3.54 1.75
CA ILE A 156 -8.04 2.39 2.62
C ILE A 156 -8.70 2.74 3.96
N HIS A 157 -8.65 4.00 4.38
CA HIS A 157 -9.34 4.46 5.60
C HIS A 157 -10.66 5.18 5.30
N GLY A 158 -11.16 5.09 4.05
CA GLY A 158 -12.37 5.81 3.63
C GLY A 158 -12.12 7.27 3.24
N GLU A 159 -10.87 7.63 2.91
CA GLU A 159 -10.58 8.96 2.38
C GLU A 159 -11.19 9.12 1.00
N PRO A 160 -11.78 10.31 0.70
CA PRO A 160 -12.51 10.54 -0.55
C PRO A 160 -11.71 10.18 -1.79
N GLY A 161 -12.40 9.55 -2.74
CA GLY A 161 -11.88 9.24 -4.06
C GLY A 161 -11.91 10.41 -5.04
N THR A 162 -11.66 10.10 -6.29
CA THR A 162 -11.65 11.08 -7.39
C THR A 162 -12.98 11.12 -8.14
N ARG A 163 -13.78 10.05 -8.10
CA ARG A 163 -15.07 9.95 -8.77
C ARG A 163 -16.05 9.06 -8.00
N ARG A 164 -17.19 9.62 -7.69
CA ARG A 164 -18.38 8.88 -7.25
C ARG A 164 -19.37 8.78 -8.38
N GLY A 165 -20.04 7.66 -8.52
CA GLY A 165 -21.05 7.45 -9.57
C GLY A 165 -21.78 6.13 -9.42
N LYS A 166 -22.67 5.84 -10.37
CA LYS A 166 -23.42 4.58 -10.38
C LYS A 166 -22.50 3.38 -10.59
N MET A 167 -22.92 2.24 -10.02
CA MET A 167 -22.25 0.96 -10.21
C MET A 167 -22.13 0.63 -11.70
N ILE A 168 -20.96 0.20 -12.12
CA ILE A 168 -20.63 -0.24 -13.48
C ILE A 168 -20.03 -1.65 -13.44
N ALA A 169 -19.89 -2.28 -14.60
CA ALA A 169 -19.34 -3.63 -14.68
C ALA A 169 -17.87 -3.70 -14.19
N ALA A 170 -17.47 -4.84 -13.64
CA ALA A 170 -16.11 -5.04 -13.12
C ALA A 170 -15.02 -4.76 -14.16
N ASP A 171 -15.26 -5.10 -15.43
CA ASP A 171 -14.34 -4.82 -16.54
C ASP A 171 -14.17 -3.31 -16.76
N GLU A 172 -15.25 -2.53 -16.62
CA GLU A 172 -15.22 -1.07 -16.76
C GLU A 172 -14.51 -0.42 -15.58
N ILE A 173 -14.76 -0.90 -14.35
CA ILE A 173 -14.03 -0.44 -13.16
C ILE A 173 -12.53 -0.68 -13.34
N ALA A 174 -12.13 -1.90 -13.67
CA ALA A 174 -10.74 -2.26 -13.88
C ALA A 174 -10.09 -1.41 -14.99
N ALA A 175 -10.80 -1.21 -16.11
CA ALA A 175 -10.31 -0.40 -17.22
C ALA A 175 -10.13 1.08 -16.83
N GLU A 176 -11.06 1.66 -16.06
CA GLU A 176 -10.96 3.03 -15.58
C GLU A 176 -9.76 3.20 -14.65
N MET A 177 -9.58 2.30 -13.67
CA MET A 177 -8.45 2.33 -12.75
C MET A 177 -7.11 2.17 -13.49
N MET A 178 -7.01 1.21 -14.41
CA MET A 178 -5.81 0.99 -15.22
C MET A 178 -5.50 2.19 -16.13
N SER A 179 -6.51 2.93 -16.58
CA SER A 179 -6.34 4.16 -17.36
C SER A 179 -5.63 5.28 -16.58
N LYS A 180 -5.66 5.23 -15.24
CA LYS A 180 -4.98 6.17 -14.33
C LYS A 180 -3.62 5.65 -13.88
N ILE A 181 -3.50 4.35 -13.61
CA ILE A 181 -2.26 3.73 -13.16
C ILE A 181 -1.19 3.72 -14.26
N LEU A 182 -1.54 3.27 -15.46
CA LEU A 182 -0.57 3.08 -16.54
C LEU A 182 0.16 4.34 -17.02
N PRO A 183 -0.48 5.53 -17.15
CA PRO A 183 0.22 6.72 -17.56
C PRO A 183 1.04 7.39 -16.45
N ASP A 184 0.82 7.00 -15.19
CA ASP A 184 1.49 7.61 -14.04
C ASP A 184 2.96 7.20 -13.91
N LEU A 185 3.27 5.94 -14.20
CA LEU A 185 4.63 5.45 -14.39
C LEU A 185 4.79 5.07 -15.86
N PRO A 186 5.94 5.40 -16.53
CA PRO A 186 6.12 5.06 -17.94
C PRO A 186 6.31 3.54 -18.14
N TYR A 187 5.18 2.81 -18.15
CA TYR A 187 5.15 1.43 -18.57
C TYR A 187 5.21 1.37 -20.10
N ALA A 188 6.09 0.54 -20.63
CA ALA A 188 6.31 0.38 -22.06
C ALA A 188 6.10 -1.07 -22.50
N GLN A 189 5.89 -1.26 -23.81
CA GLN A 189 5.89 -2.59 -24.41
C GLN A 189 7.20 -3.32 -24.09
N GLY A 190 7.09 -4.56 -23.64
CA GLY A 190 8.21 -5.40 -23.22
C GLY A 190 8.56 -5.31 -21.73
N ASP A 191 8.03 -4.33 -21.00
CA ASP A 191 8.17 -4.29 -19.54
C ASP A 191 7.54 -5.51 -18.87
N GLU A 192 8.03 -5.82 -17.66
CA GLU A 192 7.46 -6.82 -16.79
C GLU A 192 6.93 -6.17 -15.51
N VAL A 193 5.79 -6.66 -15.03
CA VAL A 193 5.15 -6.15 -13.82
C VAL A 193 4.74 -7.28 -12.88
N ALA A 194 4.78 -7.01 -11.59
CA ALA A 194 3.99 -7.76 -10.62
C ALA A 194 2.65 -7.05 -10.41
N VAL A 195 1.58 -7.82 -10.36
CA VAL A 195 0.20 -7.33 -10.19
C VAL A 195 -0.29 -7.72 -8.81
N LEU A 196 -0.89 -6.78 -8.09
CA LEU A 196 -1.66 -7.07 -6.88
C LEU A 196 -3.10 -6.62 -7.10
N VAL A 197 -4.05 -7.54 -6.99
CA VAL A 197 -5.46 -7.25 -6.80
C VAL A 197 -5.75 -7.52 -5.34
N ASN A 198 -5.93 -6.46 -4.59
CA ASN A 198 -6.09 -6.50 -3.15
C ASN A 198 -7.54 -6.21 -2.77
N GLY A 199 -8.22 -7.14 -2.16
CA GLY A 199 -9.53 -6.91 -1.56
C GLY A 199 -9.44 -6.00 -0.34
N LEU A 200 -10.53 -5.27 -0.07
CA LEU A 200 -10.61 -4.36 1.08
C LEU A 200 -11.32 -5.00 2.30
N GLY A 201 -11.63 -6.30 2.21
CA GLY A 201 -12.21 -7.09 3.28
C GLY A 201 -13.62 -7.64 3.00
N GLY A 202 -14.41 -6.96 2.17
CA GLY A 202 -15.78 -7.35 1.84
C GLY A 202 -15.99 -7.85 0.41
N THR A 203 -14.93 -7.99 -0.40
CA THR A 203 -15.05 -8.48 -1.78
C THR A 203 -14.56 -9.92 -1.88
N PRO A 204 -15.41 -10.89 -2.29
CA PRO A 204 -15.03 -12.28 -2.45
C PRO A 204 -13.86 -12.48 -3.42
N LEU A 205 -13.06 -13.51 -3.17
CA LEU A 205 -11.87 -13.81 -3.97
C LEU A 205 -12.20 -14.06 -5.46
N GLU A 206 -13.33 -14.68 -5.74
CA GLU A 206 -13.82 -14.95 -7.10
C GLU A 206 -14.01 -13.65 -7.89
N GLU A 207 -14.58 -12.61 -7.26
CA GLU A 207 -14.78 -11.30 -7.88
C GLU A 207 -13.44 -10.60 -8.14
N GLN A 208 -12.49 -10.74 -7.22
CA GLN A 208 -11.13 -10.23 -7.42
C GLN A 208 -10.45 -10.88 -8.63
N TYR A 209 -10.66 -12.19 -8.89
CA TYR A 209 -10.16 -12.87 -10.09
C TYR A 209 -10.87 -12.40 -11.35
N VAL A 210 -12.15 -12.02 -11.31
CA VAL A 210 -12.85 -11.39 -12.45
C VAL A 210 -12.18 -10.06 -12.82
N VAL A 211 -11.82 -9.26 -11.81
CA VAL A 211 -11.06 -8.01 -12.00
C VAL A 211 -9.67 -8.30 -12.59
N TYR A 212 -8.94 -9.27 -12.02
CA TYR A 212 -7.61 -9.66 -12.53
C TYR A 212 -7.63 -10.08 -13.99
N ARG A 213 -8.64 -10.83 -14.43
CA ARG A 213 -8.82 -11.21 -15.84
C ARG A 213 -8.79 -10.00 -16.77
N GLN A 214 -9.47 -8.91 -16.42
CA GLN A 214 -9.50 -7.70 -17.24
C GLN A 214 -8.17 -6.97 -17.20
N ILE A 215 -7.49 -6.92 -16.05
CA ILE A 215 -6.15 -6.35 -15.92
C ILE A 215 -5.15 -7.08 -16.83
N ASP A 216 -5.15 -8.41 -16.79
CA ASP A 216 -4.27 -9.27 -17.62
C ASP A 216 -4.51 -9.02 -19.12
N LYS A 217 -5.78 -8.88 -19.53
CA LYS A 217 -6.14 -8.54 -20.90
C LYS A 217 -5.56 -7.19 -21.32
N ILE A 218 -5.74 -6.14 -20.49
CA ILE A 218 -5.22 -4.80 -20.77
C ILE A 218 -3.69 -4.81 -20.88
N LEU A 219 -3.01 -5.50 -19.97
CA LEU A 219 -1.55 -5.60 -20.00
C LEU A 219 -1.05 -6.32 -21.24
N LYS A 220 -1.68 -7.43 -21.63
CA LYS A 220 -1.36 -8.17 -22.87
C LYS A 220 -1.55 -7.32 -24.13
N GLU A 221 -2.65 -6.56 -24.22
CA GLU A 221 -2.90 -5.64 -25.33
C GLU A 221 -1.83 -4.54 -25.46
N LYS A 222 -1.23 -4.14 -24.33
CA LYS A 222 -0.14 -3.17 -24.29
C LYS A 222 1.26 -3.80 -24.43
N GLY A 223 1.34 -5.12 -24.55
CA GLY A 223 2.60 -5.85 -24.64
C GLY A 223 3.43 -5.81 -23.36
N ILE A 224 2.79 -5.62 -22.21
CA ILE A 224 3.38 -5.69 -20.87
C ILE A 224 3.18 -7.09 -20.32
N ARG A 225 4.24 -7.71 -19.81
CA ARG A 225 4.19 -9.08 -19.29
C ARG A 225 3.95 -9.09 -17.78
N VAL A 226 3.09 -9.98 -17.33
CA VAL A 226 2.92 -10.25 -15.90
C VAL A 226 3.99 -11.25 -15.46
N PHE A 227 4.89 -10.83 -14.59
CA PHE A 227 5.88 -11.69 -13.94
C PHE A 227 5.22 -12.57 -12.88
N HIS A 228 4.43 -11.96 -12.00
CA HIS A 228 3.69 -12.64 -10.95
C HIS A 228 2.43 -11.87 -10.57
N SER A 229 1.41 -12.57 -10.09
CA SER A 229 0.17 -11.94 -9.62
C SER A 229 -0.18 -12.41 -8.22
N TYR A 230 -0.57 -11.45 -7.39
CA TYR A 230 -1.16 -11.65 -6.07
C TYR A 230 -2.62 -11.24 -6.13
N VAL A 231 -3.53 -12.12 -5.72
CA VAL A 231 -4.98 -11.84 -5.66
C VAL A 231 -5.46 -12.32 -4.30
N GLY A 232 -6.03 -11.42 -3.51
CA GLY A 232 -6.47 -11.74 -2.15
C GLY A 232 -6.50 -10.52 -1.23
N GLU A 233 -6.55 -10.78 0.08
CA GLU A 233 -6.62 -9.79 1.13
C GLU A 233 -5.23 -9.55 1.73
N TYR A 234 -4.61 -8.40 1.43
CA TYR A 234 -3.24 -8.06 1.88
C TYR A 234 -3.20 -6.76 2.66
N ALA A 235 -4.01 -5.77 2.28
CA ALA A 235 -4.17 -4.49 2.96
C ALA A 235 -5.65 -4.13 2.97
N THR A 236 -6.35 -4.56 4.02
CA THR A 236 -7.80 -4.47 4.13
C THR A 236 -8.26 -3.22 4.86
N SER A 237 -9.53 -2.89 4.70
CA SER A 237 -10.26 -1.85 5.44
C SER A 237 -11.51 -2.46 6.07
N MET A 238 -11.31 -3.32 7.08
CA MET A 238 -12.38 -4.01 7.78
C MET A 238 -13.26 -4.83 6.81
N GLU A 239 -14.58 -4.57 6.79
CA GLU A 239 -15.56 -5.21 5.91
C GLU A 239 -15.91 -4.37 4.66
N MET A 240 -15.09 -3.37 4.30
CA MET A 240 -15.34 -2.56 3.10
C MET A 240 -15.41 -3.46 1.86
N ALA A 241 -16.54 -3.44 1.16
CA ALA A 241 -16.58 -4.01 -0.18
C ALA A 241 -15.84 -3.08 -1.14
N GLY A 242 -14.93 -3.64 -1.90
CA GLY A 242 -14.05 -2.92 -2.79
C GLY A 242 -12.73 -3.63 -2.99
N PHE A 243 -11.89 -3.05 -3.80
CA PHE A 243 -10.55 -3.59 -4.07
C PHE A 243 -9.60 -2.48 -4.51
N SER A 244 -8.32 -2.79 -4.52
CA SER A 244 -7.31 -1.96 -5.15
C SER A 244 -6.48 -2.75 -6.16
N ILE A 245 -5.95 -2.04 -7.17
CA ILE A 245 -5.05 -2.58 -8.17
C ILE A 245 -3.70 -1.91 -7.97
N SER A 246 -2.65 -2.71 -7.76
CA SER A 246 -1.29 -2.21 -7.74
C SER A 246 -0.46 -2.86 -8.85
N LEU A 247 0.33 -2.06 -9.54
CA LEU A 247 1.32 -2.52 -10.50
C LEU A 247 2.70 -2.12 -10.02
N LEU A 248 3.58 -3.09 -9.86
CA LEU A 248 5.02 -2.89 -9.62
C LEU A 248 5.78 -3.21 -10.91
N LYS A 249 6.47 -2.23 -11.50
CA LYS A 249 7.42 -2.49 -12.58
C LYS A 249 8.65 -3.18 -12.01
N VAL A 250 9.01 -4.34 -12.57
CA VAL A 250 10.08 -5.19 -12.02
C VAL A 250 11.27 -5.28 -12.96
N ASP A 251 12.46 -5.29 -12.36
CA ASP A 251 13.72 -5.65 -12.98
C ASP A 251 14.23 -7.00 -12.42
N ALA A 252 15.45 -7.39 -12.77
CA ALA A 252 16.04 -8.66 -12.33
C ALA A 252 16.16 -8.76 -10.82
N GLU A 253 16.55 -7.68 -10.13
CA GLU A 253 16.68 -7.66 -8.67
C GLU A 253 15.31 -7.79 -7.98
N LEU A 254 14.33 -6.99 -8.40
CA LEU A 254 12.99 -7.05 -7.81
C LEU A 254 12.31 -8.39 -8.07
N LYS A 255 12.51 -9.01 -9.24
CA LYS A 255 12.01 -10.37 -9.50
C LYS A 255 12.62 -11.40 -8.56
N GLU A 256 13.92 -11.35 -8.32
CA GLU A 256 14.60 -12.22 -7.37
C GLU A 256 14.05 -12.05 -5.94
N LEU A 257 13.88 -10.81 -5.48
CA LEU A 257 13.36 -10.51 -4.15
C LEU A 257 11.89 -10.89 -3.99
N LEU A 258 11.06 -10.66 -5.01
CA LEU A 258 9.66 -11.12 -5.03
C LEU A 258 9.56 -12.64 -4.99
N SER A 259 10.45 -13.35 -5.67
CA SER A 259 10.46 -14.82 -5.72
C SER A 259 10.92 -15.46 -4.42
N ALA A 260 11.61 -14.75 -3.54
CA ALA A 260 12.10 -15.29 -2.29
C ALA A 260 10.95 -15.78 -1.39
N PRO A 261 11.16 -16.86 -0.60
CA PRO A 261 10.13 -17.33 0.32
C PRO A 261 9.81 -16.28 1.40
N ALA A 262 8.62 -16.37 1.96
CA ALA A 262 8.20 -15.58 3.12
C ALA A 262 7.34 -16.45 4.03
N ASP A 263 7.51 -16.31 5.34
CA ASP A 263 6.70 -17.01 6.33
C ASP A 263 6.42 -16.06 7.50
N THR A 264 5.23 -15.48 7.51
CA THR A 264 4.74 -14.55 8.53
C THR A 264 3.35 -14.99 8.98
N PRO A 265 2.83 -14.48 10.11
CA PRO A 265 1.47 -14.78 10.54
C PRO A 265 0.38 -14.46 9.49
N PHE A 266 0.63 -13.49 8.61
CA PHE A 266 -0.38 -13.00 7.65
C PHE A 266 -0.08 -13.33 6.18
N PHE A 267 1.17 -13.73 5.88
CA PHE A 267 1.57 -13.99 4.50
C PHE A 267 2.59 -15.11 4.43
N LYS A 268 2.27 -16.12 3.62
CA LYS A 268 3.16 -17.26 3.37
C LYS A 268 3.34 -17.46 1.87
N GLN A 269 4.58 -17.56 1.44
CA GLN A 269 4.97 -17.85 0.07
C GLN A 269 6.13 -18.80 0.06
N ASN A 270 6.04 -19.84 -0.77
CA ASN A 270 7.21 -20.66 -1.12
C ASN A 270 8.07 -19.92 -2.16
N GLN A 271 9.26 -20.44 -2.44
CA GLN A 271 10.08 -19.95 -3.56
C GLN A 271 9.28 -20.03 -4.87
N LEU A 272 9.19 -18.93 -5.63
CA LEU A 272 8.55 -18.91 -6.96
C LEU A 272 9.47 -19.44 -8.03
#